data_02a53097f1c9ec21058e9d43ac61bca8
#
_entry.id   02a53097f1c9ec21058e9d43ac61bca8
#
_cell.length_a   1.000
_cell.length_b   1.000
_cell.length_c   1.000
_cell.angle_alpha   90.00
_cell.angle_beta   90.00
_cell.angle_gamma   90.00
#
_symmetry.space_group_name_H-M   'P 1'
#
loop_
_entity.id
_entity.type
_entity.pdbx_description
1 polymer ?
#
loop_
_entity_poly.entity_id
_entity_poly.type
_entity_poly.pdbx_seq_one_letter_code
_entity_poly.pdbx_strand_id
1 'polypeptide(L)'
;MNDFEKEIKFKSCLFFTISRLFRVVNKFAEESFADIDICPTHGYLMILLDEKREGLSVNEISENLTIAASTVTRFVDKLIEKGYVEREKQGKKSFTRITDVGIEKMPDVYIAWRKIYDKFETAITDSDYLKETTASMKKFTERLENKIDKEIKKD
;
A
#
# COMPACT_ATOMS: atom_id res chain seq x y z
N MET A 1 -11.41 -35.42 16.88
CA MET A 1 -11.59 -34.16 16.16
C MET A 1 -12.27 -33.20 17.13
N ASN A 2 -11.52 -32.15 17.53
CA ASN A 2 -11.95 -31.16 18.52
C ASN A 2 -13.13 -30.33 17.95
N ASP A 3 -14.02 -29.78 18.78
CA ASP A 3 -15.15 -28.95 18.32
C ASP A 3 -14.68 -27.76 17.47
N PHE A 4 -13.52 -27.23 17.74
CA PHE A 4 -12.84 -26.20 16.92
C PHE A 4 -12.58 -26.68 15.48
N GLU A 5 -12.19 -27.95 15.26
CA GLU A 5 -11.94 -28.51 13.93
C GLU A 5 -13.23 -28.71 13.13
N LYS A 6 -14.39 -28.86 13.83
CA LYS A 6 -15.71 -28.93 13.19
C LYS A 6 -16.26 -27.56 12.80
N GLU A 7 -15.83 -26.50 13.48
CA GLU A 7 -16.26 -25.12 13.21
C GLU A 7 -15.47 -24.41 12.12
N ILE A 8 -14.26 -24.90 11.76
CA ILE A 8 -13.51 -24.33 10.62
C ILE A 8 -14.20 -24.72 9.32
N LYS A 9 -15.27 -24.03 9.01
CA LYS A 9 -15.79 -24.00 7.64
C LYS A 9 -14.81 -23.18 6.80
N PHE A 10 -14.01 -23.85 5.99
CA PHE A 10 -12.94 -23.26 5.18
C PHE A 10 -13.38 -21.99 4.44
N LYS A 11 -14.64 -21.95 3.98
CA LYS A 11 -15.22 -20.80 3.27
C LYS A 11 -15.57 -19.60 4.15
N SER A 12 -15.65 -19.76 5.48
CA SER A 12 -15.95 -18.70 6.44
C SER A 12 -14.77 -18.35 7.34
N CYS A 13 -13.60 -18.95 7.11
CA CYS A 13 -12.39 -18.62 7.85
C CYS A 13 -11.93 -17.20 7.48
N LEU A 14 -11.74 -16.34 8.49
CA LEU A 14 -11.30 -14.97 8.33
C LEU A 14 -10.01 -14.85 7.51
N PHE A 15 -9.02 -15.71 7.79
CA PHE A 15 -7.75 -15.74 7.06
C PHE A 15 -7.95 -15.97 5.56
N PHE A 16 -8.76 -16.96 5.17
CA PHE A 16 -9.02 -17.24 3.75
C PHE A 16 -9.86 -16.15 3.09
N THR A 17 -10.80 -15.54 3.82
CA THR A 17 -11.61 -14.42 3.33
C THR A 17 -10.74 -13.22 3.02
N ILE A 18 -9.86 -12.81 3.93
CA ILE A 18 -8.91 -11.70 3.73
C ILE A 18 -7.93 -12.03 2.60
N SER A 19 -7.37 -13.24 2.59
CA SER A 19 -6.43 -13.67 1.54
C SER A 19 -7.07 -13.67 0.15
N ARG A 20 -8.34 -14.06 0.05
CA ARG A 20 -9.10 -14.01 -1.21
C ARG A 20 -9.36 -12.56 -1.63
N LEU A 21 -9.80 -11.73 -0.70
CA LEU A 21 -10.03 -10.31 -0.96
C LEU A 21 -8.75 -9.63 -1.45
N PHE A 22 -7.64 -9.85 -0.76
CA PHE A 22 -6.34 -9.31 -1.16
C PHE A 22 -5.98 -9.69 -2.60
N ARG A 23 -6.15 -10.97 -3.00
CA ARG A 23 -5.86 -11.39 -4.39
C ARG A 23 -6.72 -10.66 -5.42
N VAL A 24 -8.01 -10.42 -5.13
CA VAL A 24 -8.91 -9.71 -6.04
C VAL A 24 -8.52 -8.23 -6.15
N VAL A 25 -8.29 -7.57 -5.02
CA VAL A 25 -7.88 -6.16 -4.97
C VAL A 25 -6.52 -5.96 -5.64
N ASN A 26 -5.56 -6.84 -5.36
CA ASN A 26 -4.23 -6.79 -5.98
C ASN A 26 -4.31 -6.97 -7.51
N LYS A 27 -5.16 -7.87 -8.00
CA LYS A 27 -5.40 -8.04 -9.44
C LYS A 27 -5.95 -6.75 -10.07
N PHE A 28 -6.90 -6.06 -9.43
CA PHE A 28 -7.40 -4.78 -9.91
C PHE A 28 -6.29 -3.73 -9.99
N ALA A 29 -5.44 -3.69 -8.96
CA ALA A 29 -4.31 -2.76 -8.93
C ALA A 29 -3.30 -3.07 -10.04
N GLU A 30 -2.87 -4.32 -10.19
CA GLU A 30 -1.93 -4.75 -11.24
C GLU A 30 -2.45 -4.44 -12.65
N GLU A 31 -3.71 -4.77 -12.93
CA GLU A 31 -4.34 -4.47 -14.23
C GLU A 31 -4.43 -2.96 -14.50
N SER A 32 -4.66 -2.16 -13.47
CA SER A 32 -4.78 -0.70 -13.61
C SER A 32 -3.44 -0.03 -13.88
N PHE A 33 -2.33 -0.64 -13.43
CA PHE A 33 -0.96 -0.17 -13.62
C PHE A 33 -0.24 -0.84 -14.81
N ALA A 34 -0.89 -1.78 -15.52
CA ALA A 34 -0.25 -2.56 -16.58
C ALA A 34 0.31 -1.71 -17.75
N ASP A 35 -0.32 -0.57 -18.04
CA ASP A 35 0.06 0.32 -19.14
C ASP A 35 1.23 1.26 -18.79
N ILE A 36 1.62 1.32 -17.52
CA ILE A 36 2.74 2.16 -17.06
C ILE A 36 3.80 1.27 -16.42
N ASP A 37 5.07 1.58 -16.67
CA ASP A 37 6.20 0.78 -16.16
C ASP A 37 6.46 1.04 -14.65
N ILE A 38 5.39 0.96 -13.84
CA ILE A 38 5.39 1.18 -12.39
C ILE A 38 4.41 0.19 -11.77
N CYS A 39 4.83 -0.57 -10.75
CA CYS A 39 3.88 -1.40 -10.02
C CYS A 39 3.05 -0.56 -9.02
N PRO A 40 1.86 -1.02 -8.59
CA PRO A 40 0.96 -0.25 -7.73
C PRO A 40 1.62 0.29 -6.45
N THR A 41 2.47 -0.51 -5.79
CA THR A 41 3.14 -0.10 -4.55
C THR A 41 4.18 1.00 -4.80
N HIS A 42 4.89 0.95 -5.93
CA HIS A 42 5.80 2.03 -6.34
C HIS A 42 5.02 3.30 -6.69
N GLY A 43 3.87 3.18 -7.37
CA GLY A 43 2.98 4.30 -7.64
C GLY A 43 2.52 4.98 -6.35
N TYR A 44 2.16 4.20 -5.33
CA TYR A 44 1.74 4.74 -4.03
C TYR A 44 2.89 5.46 -3.31
N LEU A 45 4.12 4.91 -3.37
CA LEU A 45 5.31 5.61 -2.86
C LEU A 45 5.55 6.93 -3.59
N MET A 46 5.38 6.97 -4.92
CA MET A 46 5.52 8.21 -5.70
C MET A 46 4.45 9.24 -5.31
N ILE A 47 3.20 8.84 -5.07
CA ILE A 47 2.14 9.73 -4.59
C ILE A 47 2.53 10.34 -3.24
N LEU A 48 3.02 9.53 -2.31
CA LEU A 48 3.47 10.01 -1.00
C LEU A 48 4.60 11.03 -1.13
N LEU A 49 5.57 10.80 -2.02
CA LEU A 49 6.69 11.73 -2.25
C LEU A 49 6.28 12.98 -3.03
N ASP A 50 5.25 12.90 -3.86
CA ASP A 50 4.67 14.07 -4.54
C ASP A 50 3.94 15.00 -3.56
N GLU A 51 3.27 14.43 -2.55
CA GLU A 51 2.67 15.19 -1.45
C GLU A 51 3.70 15.79 -0.48
N LYS A 52 4.84 15.11 -0.32
CA LYS A 52 5.93 15.45 0.63
C LYS A 52 7.21 15.82 -0.11
N ARG A 53 7.16 16.91 -0.88
CA ARG A 53 8.25 17.34 -1.77
C ARG A 53 9.55 17.71 -1.06
N GLU A 54 9.48 18.01 0.24
CA GLU A 54 10.64 18.18 1.10
C GLU A 54 11.47 16.90 1.28
N GLY A 55 10.91 15.76 0.88
CA GLY A 55 11.52 14.45 0.99
C GLY A 55 11.24 13.76 2.32
N LEU A 56 11.34 12.44 2.30
CA LEU A 56 11.12 11.57 3.44
C LEU A 56 12.30 10.62 3.66
N SER A 57 12.63 10.37 4.92
CA SER A 57 13.53 9.29 5.30
C SER A 57 12.89 7.92 5.09
N VAL A 58 13.71 6.87 5.00
CA VAL A 58 13.22 5.48 4.87
C VAL A 58 12.25 5.11 6.01
N ASN A 59 12.50 5.58 7.23
CA ASN A 59 11.63 5.30 8.37
C ASN A 59 10.26 6.00 8.24
N GLU A 60 10.24 7.27 7.84
CA GLU A 60 8.99 8.00 7.60
C GLU A 60 8.17 7.36 6.46
N ILE A 61 8.82 6.91 5.38
CA ILE A 61 8.15 6.16 4.31
C ILE A 61 7.61 4.83 4.85
N SER A 62 8.40 4.10 5.64
CA SER A 62 8.02 2.84 6.26
C SER A 62 6.76 2.98 7.13
N GLU A 63 6.72 4.02 7.96
CA GLU A 63 5.57 4.34 8.81
C GLU A 63 4.32 4.70 7.98
N ASN A 64 4.47 5.59 6.98
CA ASN A 64 3.35 6.03 6.14
C ASN A 64 2.76 4.89 5.30
N LEU A 65 3.62 4.00 4.77
CA LEU A 65 3.18 2.88 3.92
C LEU A 65 2.87 1.61 4.72
N THR A 66 3.18 1.59 6.00
CA THR A 66 3.05 0.41 6.88
C THR A 66 3.76 -0.82 6.31
N ILE A 67 4.99 -0.64 5.82
CA ILE A 67 5.85 -1.70 5.26
C ILE A 67 7.25 -1.64 5.87
N ALA A 68 7.94 -2.77 5.91
CA ALA A 68 9.29 -2.84 6.50
C ALA A 68 10.28 -1.90 5.80
N ALA A 69 11.14 -1.23 6.57
CA ALA A 69 12.17 -0.30 6.07
C ALA A 69 13.10 -0.94 5.00
N SER A 70 13.40 -2.23 5.13
CA SER A 70 14.16 -2.99 4.13
C SER A 70 13.42 -3.11 2.79
N THR A 71 12.10 -3.22 2.83
CA THR A 71 11.25 -3.23 1.63
C THR A 71 11.19 -1.85 0.99
N VAL A 72 11.05 -0.79 1.81
CA VAL A 72 11.12 0.62 1.35
C VAL A 72 12.44 0.87 0.61
N THR A 73 13.57 0.45 1.19
CA THR A 73 14.89 0.62 0.57
C THR A 73 14.92 0.02 -0.84
N ARG A 74 14.42 -1.22 -1.01
CA ARG A 74 14.37 -1.88 -2.32
C ARG A 74 13.43 -1.19 -3.31
N PHE A 75 12.32 -0.63 -2.85
CA PHE A 75 11.39 0.11 -3.71
C PHE A 75 12.00 1.44 -4.16
N VAL A 76 12.63 2.16 -3.24
CA VAL A 76 13.35 3.40 -3.54
C VAL A 76 14.47 3.14 -4.55
N ASP A 77 15.28 2.08 -4.36
CA ASP A 77 16.36 1.72 -5.29
C ASP A 77 15.83 1.51 -6.72
N LYS A 78 14.71 0.78 -6.87
CA LYS A 78 14.07 0.57 -8.18
C LYS A 78 13.53 1.85 -8.81
N LEU A 79 13.02 2.77 -8.01
CA LEU A 79 12.55 4.06 -8.53
C LEU A 79 13.73 5.00 -8.89
N ILE A 80 14.87 4.89 -8.19
CA ILE A 80 16.12 5.58 -8.56
C ILE A 80 16.64 5.05 -9.90
N GLU A 81 16.65 3.73 -10.11
CA GLU A 81 17.04 3.12 -11.39
C GLU A 81 16.20 3.65 -12.57
N LYS A 82 14.94 4.01 -12.34
CA LYS A 82 14.03 4.61 -13.31
C LYS A 82 14.16 6.15 -13.41
N GLY A 83 14.93 6.76 -12.53
CA GLY A 83 15.10 8.22 -12.45
C GLY A 83 13.92 8.97 -11.87
N TYR A 84 12.92 8.29 -11.26
CA TYR A 84 11.71 8.93 -10.74
C TYR A 84 11.90 9.51 -9.35
N VAL A 85 12.86 9.00 -8.58
CA VAL A 85 13.22 9.52 -7.27
C VAL A 85 14.73 9.60 -7.12
N GLU A 86 15.18 10.39 -6.16
CA GLU A 86 16.59 10.52 -5.79
C GLU A 86 16.77 10.47 -4.29
N ARG A 87 18.01 10.17 -3.84
CA ARG A 87 18.42 10.29 -2.44
C ARG A 87 19.29 11.52 -2.26
N GLU A 88 18.88 12.37 -1.34
CA GLU A 88 19.63 13.52 -0.90
C GLU A 88 20.16 13.30 0.53
N LYS A 89 21.44 13.55 0.74
CA LYS A 89 22.05 13.52 2.06
C LYS A 89 21.98 14.91 2.69
N GLN A 90 21.39 14.99 3.88
CA GLN A 90 21.40 16.19 4.70
C GLN A 90 22.06 15.86 6.05
N GLY A 91 23.35 16.14 6.14
CA GLY A 91 24.19 15.75 7.28
C GLY A 91 24.30 14.22 7.40
N LYS A 92 23.84 13.68 8.53
CA LYS A 92 23.83 12.22 8.80
C LYS A 92 22.57 11.51 8.31
N LYS A 93 21.56 12.25 7.84
CA LYS A 93 20.28 11.70 7.39
C LYS A 93 20.25 11.64 5.86
N SER A 94 19.50 10.68 5.34
CA SER A 94 19.22 10.54 3.90
C SER A 94 17.71 10.65 3.68
N PHE A 95 17.31 11.48 2.74
CA PHE A 95 15.92 11.70 2.35
C PHE A 95 15.72 11.26 0.91
N THR A 96 14.56 10.68 0.63
CA THR A 96 14.11 10.34 -0.72
C THR A 96 13.17 11.42 -1.20
N ARG A 97 13.40 11.94 -2.40
CA ARG A 97 12.57 12.96 -3.07
C ARG A 97 12.13 12.49 -4.44
N ILE A 98 11.00 12.99 -4.90
CA ILE A 98 10.59 12.83 -6.28
C ILE A 98 11.41 13.79 -7.16
N THR A 99 11.86 13.32 -8.33
CA THR A 99 12.59 14.12 -9.33
C THR A 99 11.62 14.82 -10.28
N ASP A 100 12.12 15.75 -11.11
CA ASP A 100 11.30 16.38 -12.17
C ASP A 100 10.75 15.30 -13.14
N VAL A 101 11.55 14.30 -13.50
CA VAL A 101 11.10 13.15 -14.33
C VAL A 101 10.01 12.35 -13.60
N GLY A 102 10.15 12.16 -12.30
CA GLY A 102 9.11 11.54 -11.48
C GLY A 102 7.82 12.36 -11.46
N ILE A 103 7.93 13.70 -11.36
CA ILE A 103 6.78 14.62 -11.39
C ILE A 103 6.07 14.56 -12.75
N GLU A 104 6.81 14.55 -13.85
CA GLU A 104 6.25 14.39 -15.19
C GLU A 104 5.48 13.06 -15.36
N LYS A 105 5.87 12.03 -14.60
CA LYS A 105 5.19 10.71 -14.59
C LYS A 105 3.93 10.67 -13.74
N MET A 106 3.73 11.60 -12.80
CA MET A 106 2.60 11.57 -11.86
C MET A 106 1.21 11.55 -12.50
N PRO A 107 0.92 12.26 -13.61
CA PRO A 107 -0.38 12.15 -14.29
C PRO A 107 -0.75 10.70 -14.64
N ASP A 108 0.19 9.90 -15.16
CA ASP A 108 -0.03 8.48 -15.49
C ASP A 108 -0.30 7.66 -14.22
N VAL A 109 0.44 7.94 -13.14
CA VAL A 109 0.26 7.28 -11.84
C VAL A 109 -1.13 7.57 -11.27
N TYR A 110 -1.58 8.83 -11.29
CA TYR A 110 -2.91 9.21 -10.81
C TYR A 110 -4.03 8.61 -11.67
N ILE A 111 -3.85 8.53 -13.00
CA ILE A 111 -4.80 7.87 -13.91
C ILE A 111 -4.89 6.37 -13.57
N ALA A 112 -3.76 5.68 -13.40
CA ALA A 112 -3.73 4.28 -13.01
C ALA A 112 -4.41 4.05 -11.65
N TRP A 113 -4.16 4.95 -10.69
CA TRP A 113 -4.79 4.92 -9.38
C TRP A 113 -6.31 5.12 -9.45
N ARG A 114 -6.77 6.07 -10.28
CA ARG A 114 -8.20 6.31 -10.52
C ARG A 114 -8.88 5.07 -11.13
N LYS A 115 -8.24 4.37 -12.07
CA LYS A 115 -8.76 3.12 -12.64
C LYS A 115 -9.03 2.04 -11.59
N ILE A 116 -8.28 1.99 -10.49
CA ILE A 116 -8.56 1.06 -9.37
C ILE A 116 -9.90 1.41 -8.73
N TYR A 117 -10.13 2.70 -8.43
CA TYR A 117 -11.39 3.16 -7.85
C TYR A 117 -12.57 2.91 -8.78
N ASP A 118 -12.42 3.18 -10.08
CA ASP A 118 -13.47 2.95 -11.07
C ASP A 118 -13.88 1.45 -11.12
N LYS A 119 -12.91 0.53 -10.95
CA LYS A 119 -13.21 -0.91 -10.84
C LYS A 119 -14.01 -1.25 -9.59
N PHE A 120 -13.70 -0.62 -8.45
CA PHE A 120 -14.49 -0.80 -7.23
C PHE A 120 -15.90 -0.23 -7.38
N GLU A 121 -16.04 1.00 -7.89
CA GLU A 121 -17.33 1.65 -8.11
C GLU A 121 -18.21 0.86 -9.10
N THR A 122 -17.59 0.25 -10.12
CA THR A 122 -18.30 -0.60 -11.09
C THR A 122 -18.75 -1.94 -10.46
N ALA A 123 -17.90 -2.53 -9.61
CA ALA A 123 -18.19 -3.82 -8.97
C ALA A 123 -19.16 -3.68 -7.79
N ILE A 124 -19.13 -2.51 -7.11
CA ILE A 124 -19.92 -2.21 -5.93
C ILE A 124 -20.63 -0.90 -6.18
N THR A 125 -21.88 -0.99 -6.68
CA THR A 125 -22.70 0.18 -7.03
C THR A 125 -23.16 1.00 -5.84
N ASP A 126 -23.16 0.42 -4.64
CA ASP A 126 -23.48 1.09 -3.38
C ASP A 126 -22.24 1.78 -2.81
N SER A 127 -22.16 3.10 -3.03
CA SER A 127 -21.03 3.92 -2.56
C SER A 127 -20.93 3.98 -1.04
N ASP A 128 -22.02 3.91 -0.32
CA ASP A 128 -22.04 3.99 1.14
C ASP A 128 -21.55 2.67 1.73
N TYR A 129 -21.95 1.53 1.15
CA TYR A 129 -21.40 0.22 1.50
C TYR A 129 -19.88 0.16 1.28
N LEU A 130 -19.38 0.73 0.18
CA LEU A 130 -17.93 0.78 -0.08
C LEU A 130 -17.18 1.60 0.98
N LYS A 131 -17.70 2.78 1.35
CA LYS A 131 -17.11 3.65 2.39
C LYS A 131 -17.14 2.97 3.77
N GLU A 132 -18.28 2.40 4.15
CA GLU A 132 -18.44 1.71 5.43
C GLU A 132 -17.52 0.48 5.54
N THR A 133 -17.41 -0.29 4.47
CA THR A 133 -16.50 -1.45 4.38
C THR A 133 -15.05 -1.00 4.53
N THR A 134 -14.63 0.05 3.82
CA THR A 134 -13.27 0.61 3.92
C THR A 134 -12.96 1.08 5.33
N ALA A 135 -13.88 1.83 5.96
CA ALA A 135 -13.73 2.30 7.34
C ALA A 135 -13.65 1.14 8.34
N SER A 136 -14.48 0.10 8.14
CA SER A 136 -14.48 -1.10 8.98
C SER A 136 -13.17 -1.89 8.86
N MET A 137 -12.65 -2.05 7.65
CA MET A 137 -11.36 -2.69 7.41
C MET A 137 -10.20 -1.92 8.06
N LYS A 138 -10.18 -0.58 7.91
CA LYS A 138 -9.19 0.28 8.56
C LYS A 138 -9.19 0.06 10.07
N LYS A 139 -10.36 0.17 10.70
CA LYS A 139 -10.51 -0.04 12.15
C LYS A 139 -10.13 -1.45 12.60
N PHE A 140 -10.40 -2.45 11.77
CA PHE A 140 -10.01 -3.83 12.05
C PHE A 140 -8.49 -4.00 12.00
N THR A 141 -7.82 -3.45 10.99
CA THR A 141 -6.35 -3.47 10.84
C THR A 141 -5.68 -2.80 12.03
N GLU A 142 -6.11 -1.58 12.39
CA GLU A 142 -5.57 -0.82 13.54
C GLU A 142 -5.66 -1.61 14.87
N ARG A 143 -6.74 -2.38 15.06
CA ARG A 143 -6.89 -3.22 16.25
C ARG A 143 -5.92 -4.39 16.28
N LEU A 144 -5.65 -5.02 15.12
CA LEU A 144 -4.70 -6.11 15.01
C LEU A 144 -3.26 -5.62 15.22
N GLU A 145 -2.88 -4.51 14.60
CA GLU A 145 -1.57 -3.89 14.74
C GLU A 145 -1.28 -3.50 16.20
N ASN A 146 -2.24 -2.84 16.87
CA ASN A 146 -2.13 -2.50 18.29
C ASN A 146 -1.97 -3.72 19.20
N LYS A 147 -2.48 -4.89 18.81
CA LYS A 147 -2.31 -6.13 19.57
C LYS A 147 -0.90 -6.68 19.39
N ILE A 148 -0.39 -6.70 18.15
CA ILE A 148 0.95 -7.17 17.81
C ILE A 148 2.00 -6.30 18.52
N ASP A 149 1.87 -4.97 18.47
CA ASP A 149 2.80 -4.04 19.12
C ASP A 149 2.87 -4.20 20.64
N LYS A 150 1.74 -4.57 21.27
CA LYS A 150 1.70 -4.83 22.72
C LYS A 150 2.34 -6.17 23.09
N GLU A 151 2.36 -7.12 22.19
CA GLU A 151 3.01 -8.42 22.40
C GLU A 151 4.52 -8.30 22.24
N ILE A 152 4.99 -7.60 21.20
CA ILE A 152 6.42 -7.33 20.94
C ILE A 152 7.09 -6.54 22.08
N LYS A 153 6.35 -5.62 22.74
CA LYS A 153 6.89 -4.82 23.84
C LYS A 153 6.93 -5.55 25.21
N LYS A 154 6.44 -6.79 25.27
CA LYS A 154 6.44 -7.59 26.50
C LYS A 154 7.59 -8.61 26.56
N ASP A 155 8.24 -8.87 25.44
CA ASP A 155 9.45 -9.67 25.31
C ASP A 155 10.71 -8.79 25.29
#